data_8a5fc96639f2942f9f230f5059ba9625
#
_entry.id   8a5fc96639f2942f9f230f5059ba9625
#
_cell.length_a   1.000
_cell.length_b   1.000
_cell.length_c   1.000
_cell.angle_alpha   90.00
_cell.angle_beta   90.00
_cell.angle_gamma   90.00
#
_symmetry.space_group_name_H-M   'P 1'
#
loop_
_entity.id
_entity.type
_entity.pdbx_description
1 polymer ?
#
loop_
_entity_poly.entity_id
_entity_poly.type
_entity_poly.pdbx_seq_one_letter_code
_entity_poly.pdbx_strand_id
1 'polypeptide(L)'
;MILAVAALAVFASCSDKKASQSVVDKNSVSVVDNTASENANLDLASIAGTYEGKFPAADGPGIKTVLTIKADSTYQLKQDYVDQNDGHDEASGVYKVLDGNVLMLVRPSSGEQTFYKVKDANSIVMTDSVGNEPEGETAKHYVLKKKSKKWLMNIRGHTFFVHG
;
A
#
# COMPACT_ATOMS: atom_id res chain seq x y z
N MET A 1 -8.11 -40.70 -48.63
CA MET A 1 -7.61 -39.81 -49.69
C MET A 1 -6.96 -38.64 -48.95
N ILE A 2 -5.63 -38.65 -48.71
CA ILE A 2 -4.63 -37.99 -49.55
C ILE A 2 -4.74 -36.46 -49.41
N LEU A 3 -3.84 -35.67 -48.94
CA LEU A 3 -2.40 -35.59 -48.86
C LEU A 3 -1.92 -34.54 -47.86
N ALA A 4 -0.85 -34.80 -47.25
CA ALA A 4 0.11 -33.96 -46.55
C ALA A 4 0.66 -32.81 -47.42
N VAL A 5 1.06 -31.69 -46.78
CA VAL A 5 2.30 -30.96 -47.15
C VAL A 5 2.85 -30.24 -45.91
N ALA A 6 4.10 -30.56 -45.60
CA ALA A 6 4.99 -29.90 -44.66
C ALA A 6 5.65 -28.69 -45.33
N ALA A 7 5.96 -27.65 -44.57
CA ALA A 7 7.04 -26.72 -44.93
C ALA A 7 7.70 -26.16 -43.64
N LEU A 8 8.92 -26.63 -43.42
CA LEU A 8 9.93 -26.08 -42.52
C LEU A 8 10.53 -24.80 -43.15
N ALA A 9 10.73 -23.77 -42.37
CA ALA A 9 11.71 -22.73 -42.67
C ALA A 9 12.45 -22.33 -41.39
N VAL A 10 13.71 -22.77 -41.35
CA VAL A 10 14.76 -22.42 -40.40
C VAL A 10 15.43 -21.15 -40.91
N PHE A 11 15.55 -20.12 -40.10
CA PHE A 11 16.55 -19.07 -40.31
C PHE A 11 17.37 -18.91 -39.03
N ALA A 12 18.55 -19.52 -39.07
CA ALA A 12 19.69 -19.17 -38.26
C ALA A 12 20.43 -18.03 -38.94
N SER A 13 20.79 -16.99 -38.25
CA SER A 13 21.84 -16.06 -38.63
C SER A 13 22.63 -15.64 -37.40
N CYS A 14 23.79 -16.22 -37.26
CA CYS A 14 24.90 -15.72 -36.43
C CYS A 14 25.73 -14.73 -37.26
N SER A 15 26.25 -13.70 -36.61
CA SER A 15 27.56 -13.04 -36.90
C SER A 15 27.82 -12.07 -35.79
N ASP A 16 28.65 -12.32 -34.89
CA ASP A 16 30.14 -12.32 -34.75
C ASP A 16 30.77 -10.89 -34.74
N LYS A 17 31.44 -10.70 -33.57
CA LYS A 17 32.70 -9.99 -33.29
C LYS A 17 32.73 -8.49 -33.16
N LYS A 18 33.05 -7.95 -31.97
CA LYS A 18 34.44 -7.75 -31.60
C LYS A 18 34.56 -7.23 -30.13
N ALA A 19 35.46 -7.85 -29.42
CA ALA A 19 35.90 -7.51 -28.07
C ALA A 19 36.63 -6.17 -28.01
N SER A 20 36.44 -5.46 -26.88
CA SER A 20 37.53 -4.70 -26.24
C SER A 20 37.26 -4.53 -24.75
N GLN A 21 38.28 -4.81 -23.99
CA GLN A 21 38.36 -4.93 -22.54
C GLN A 21 38.32 -3.60 -21.78
N SER A 22 37.94 -3.80 -20.52
CA SER A 22 38.36 -3.10 -19.26
C SER A 22 37.57 -1.87 -18.91
N VAL A 23 37.00 -1.72 -17.71
CA VAL A 23 37.60 -1.73 -16.38
C VAL A 23 36.46 -1.92 -15.34
N VAL A 24 36.78 -2.60 -14.27
CA VAL A 24 36.04 -2.84 -13.05
C VAL A 24 35.58 -1.55 -12.39
N ASP A 25 34.27 -1.46 -12.06
CA ASP A 25 33.88 -0.82 -10.83
C ASP A 25 32.58 -1.49 -10.27
N LYS A 26 32.72 -1.87 -9.01
CA LYS A 26 31.72 -2.53 -8.21
C LYS A 26 30.68 -1.49 -7.76
N ASN A 27 29.44 -1.64 -8.14
CA ASN A 27 28.26 -1.49 -7.30
C ASN A 27 26.99 -1.77 -8.11
N SER A 28 26.69 -3.05 -8.36
CA SER A 28 25.41 -3.44 -8.89
C SER A 28 24.46 -3.73 -7.77
N VAL A 29 23.69 -2.75 -7.40
CA VAL A 29 22.40 -2.96 -6.76
C VAL A 29 21.46 -3.45 -7.85
N SER A 30 20.98 -4.67 -7.72
CA SER A 30 19.97 -5.26 -8.58
C SER A 30 18.70 -4.43 -8.50
N VAL A 31 18.43 -3.68 -9.54
CA VAL A 31 17.12 -3.04 -9.74
C VAL A 31 16.15 -4.19 -10.06
N VAL A 32 15.32 -4.54 -9.10
CA VAL A 32 14.10 -5.29 -9.35
C VAL A 32 13.20 -4.37 -10.16
N ASP A 33 13.03 -4.72 -11.42
CA ASP A 33 12.11 -4.06 -12.35
C ASP A 33 10.68 -4.23 -11.83
N ASN A 34 10.25 -3.28 -11.02
CA ASN A 34 8.88 -3.15 -10.58
C ASN A 34 8.23 -2.15 -11.52
N THR A 35 7.70 -2.65 -12.63
CA THR A 35 6.84 -1.87 -13.53
C THR A 35 5.54 -1.54 -12.78
N ALA A 36 5.62 -0.61 -11.83
CA ALA A 36 4.48 0.03 -11.22
C ALA A 36 4.23 1.34 -11.94
N SER A 37 3.05 1.41 -12.53
CA SER A 37 2.38 2.55 -13.14
C SER A 37 2.98 3.92 -12.76
N GLU A 38 3.57 4.59 -13.75
CA GLU A 38 4.18 5.92 -13.67
C GLU A 38 3.11 7.02 -13.57
N ASN A 39 2.38 7.15 -12.45
CA ASN A 39 1.56 8.36 -12.27
C ASN A 39 1.20 8.72 -10.82
N ALA A 40 1.80 8.09 -9.82
CA ALA A 40 1.62 8.53 -8.44
C ALA A 40 2.97 8.95 -7.87
N ASN A 41 3.25 10.24 -7.90
CA ASN A 41 4.40 10.84 -7.22
C ASN A 41 4.20 10.88 -5.68
N LEU A 42 3.54 9.82 -5.14
CA LEU A 42 3.30 9.66 -3.72
C LEU A 42 4.48 8.94 -3.10
N ASP A 43 5.24 9.64 -2.29
CA ASP A 43 6.34 9.04 -1.54
C ASP A 43 5.80 8.03 -0.51
N LEU A 44 6.05 6.73 -0.75
CA LEU A 44 5.59 5.65 0.11
C LEU A 44 6.17 5.76 1.53
N ALA A 45 7.36 6.32 1.68
CA ALA A 45 7.97 6.52 3.00
C ALA A 45 7.21 7.60 3.79
N SER A 46 6.71 8.63 3.12
CA SER A 46 5.96 9.72 3.76
C SER A 46 4.62 9.27 4.30
N ILE A 47 3.95 8.35 3.59
CA ILE A 47 2.64 7.80 4.01
C ILE A 47 2.77 6.59 4.93
N ALA A 48 3.94 5.98 5.05
CA ALA A 48 4.14 4.86 5.95
C ALA A 48 3.84 5.25 7.40
N GLY A 49 3.08 4.41 8.09
CA GLY A 49 2.70 4.65 9.48
C GLY A 49 1.43 3.91 9.87
N THR A 50 1.03 4.09 11.12
CA THR A 50 -0.20 3.53 11.65
C THR A 50 -1.25 4.63 11.76
N TYR A 51 -2.41 4.39 11.16
CA TYR A 51 -3.56 5.28 11.15
C TYR A 51 -4.69 4.67 11.95
N GLU A 52 -5.39 5.47 12.74
CA GLU A 52 -6.50 4.99 13.56
C GLU A 52 -7.70 5.91 13.48
N GLY A 53 -8.90 5.32 13.61
CA GLY A 53 -10.17 6.02 13.62
C GLY A 53 -11.30 5.11 14.02
N LYS A 54 -12.51 5.64 14.04
CA LYS A 54 -13.73 4.91 14.34
C LYS A 54 -14.72 5.09 13.22
N PHE A 55 -14.99 4.03 12.48
CA PHE A 55 -15.96 4.02 11.40
C PHE A 55 -17.38 3.80 11.96
N PRO A 56 -18.42 4.32 11.29
CA PRO A 56 -19.79 4.00 11.65
C PRO A 56 -20.08 2.52 11.39
N ALA A 57 -20.88 1.91 12.24
CA ALA A 57 -21.43 0.58 12.05
C ALA A 57 -22.94 0.69 11.88
N ALA A 58 -23.55 -0.21 11.11
CA ALA A 58 -25.00 -0.27 10.96
C ALA A 58 -25.66 -0.62 12.31
N ASP A 59 -25.05 -1.56 13.02
CA ASP A 59 -25.51 -2.02 14.34
C ASP A 59 -24.40 -1.76 15.36
N GLY A 60 -24.63 -0.84 16.28
CA GLY A 60 -23.71 -0.56 17.39
C GLY A 60 -22.96 0.77 17.29
N PRO A 61 -22.08 1.05 18.27
CA PRO A 61 -21.43 2.35 18.42
C PRO A 61 -20.28 2.59 17.42
N GLY A 62 -19.93 1.62 16.59
CA GLY A 62 -18.96 1.74 15.50
C GLY A 62 -17.85 0.71 15.52
N ILE A 63 -16.95 0.85 14.54
CA ILE A 63 -15.82 -0.06 14.28
C ILE A 63 -14.52 0.71 14.50
N LYS A 64 -13.78 0.34 15.55
CA LYS A 64 -12.44 0.87 15.74
C LYS A 64 -11.52 0.27 14.67
N THR A 65 -10.99 1.12 13.82
CA THR A 65 -10.15 0.72 12.68
C THR A 65 -8.73 1.20 12.88
N VAL A 66 -7.78 0.28 12.75
CA VAL A 66 -6.34 0.56 12.77
C VAL A 66 -5.73 0.03 11.49
N LEU A 67 -5.20 0.92 10.65
CA LEU A 67 -4.53 0.59 9.40
C LEU A 67 -3.06 0.96 9.48
N THR A 68 -2.19 -0.02 9.32
CA THR A 68 -0.73 0.18 9.23
C THR A 68 -0.30 0.04 7.79
N ILE A 69 0.25 1.10 7.23
CA ILE A 69 0.81 1.18 5.88
C ILE A 69 2.34 1.15 6.00
N LYS A 70 2.99 0.29 5.24
CA LYS A 70 4.44 0.15 5.21
C LYS A 70 5.01 0.64 3.88
N ALA A 71 6.25 1.10 3.89
CA ALA A 71 6.94 1.59 2.69
C ALA A 71 7.25 0.48 1.66
N ASP A 72 7.14 -0.78 2.05
CA ASP A 72 7.32 -1.96 1.20
C ASP A 72 6.05 -2.36 0.42
N SER A 73 5.06 -1.48 0.32
CA SER A 73 3.75 -1.71 -0.30
C SER A 73 2.90 -2.78 0.38
N THR A 74 3.17 -3.10 1.64
CA THR A 74 2.33 -4.00 2.43
C THR A 74 1.49 -3.22 3.46
N TYR A 75 0.37 -3.82 3.89
CA TYR A 75 -0.49 -3.25 4.91
C TYR A 75 -0.93 -4.29 5.94
N GLN A 76 -1.38 -3.80 7.09
CA GLN A 76 -2.11 -4.55 8.11
C GLN A 76 -3.33 -3.74 8.53
N LEU A 77 -4.49 -4.36 8.52
CA LEU A 77 -5.76 -3.78 8.93
C LEU A 77 -6.30 -4.57 10.12
N LYS A 78 -6.73 -3.86 11.17
CA LYS A 78 -7.41 -4.41 12.33
C LYS A 78 -8.69 -3.64 12.56
N GLN A 79 -9.79 -4.35 12.74
CA GLN A 79 -11.11 -3.78 12.97
C GLN A 79 -11.75 -4.46 14.17
N ASP A 80 -12.06 -3.66 15.19
CA ASP A 80 -12.75 -4.10 16.40
C ASP A 80 -14.16 -3.51 16.41
N TYR A 81 -15.18 -4.35 16.36
CA TYR A 81 -16.56 -3.95 16.46
C TYR A 81 -16.88 -3.66 17.93
N VAL A 82 -17.14 -2.40 18.24
CA VAL A 82 -17.42 -1.99 19.63
C VAL A 82 -18.73 -2.61 20.08
N ASP A 83 -18.76 -3.20 21.27
CA ASP A 83 -19.89 -3.92 21.89
C ASP A 83 -20.21 -5.32 21.30
N GLN A 84 -19.36 -5.87 20.43
CA GLN A 84 -19.44 -7.26 20.01
C GLN A 84 -18.26 -8.04 20.58
N ASN A 85 -18.51 -8.99 21.48
CA ASN A 85 -17.45 -9.74 22.18
C ASN A 85 -16.49 -10.51 21.26
N ASP A 86 -16.93 -10.87 20.05
CA ASP A 86 -16.13 -11.59 19.06
C ASP A 86 -16.00 -10.83 17.72
N GLY A 87 -16.33 -9.53 17.72
CA GLY A 87 -16.29 -8.68 16.53
C GLY A 87 -14.88 -8.17 16.24
N HIS A 88 -13.95 -9.08 15.91
CA HIS A 88 -12.59 -8.75 15.53
C HIS A 88 -12.30 -9.25 14.12
N ASP A 89 -11.81 -8.36 13.25
CA ASP A 89 -11.34 -8.71 11.90
C ASP A 89 -9.91 -8.22 11.70
N GLU A 90 -9.05 -9.09 11.18
CA GLU A 90 -7.69 -8.76 10.80
C GLU A 90 -7.46 -9.12 9.34
N ALA A 91 -6.85 -8.20 8.61
CA ALA A 91 -6.40 -8.42 7.24
C ALA A 91 -4.97 -7.94 7.05
N SER A 92 -4.25 -8.59 6.19
CA SER A 92 -2.95 -8.13 5.71
C SER A 92 -2.80 -8.46 4.23
N GLY A 93 -2.02 -7.67 3.53
CA GLY A 93 -1.83 -7.85 2.10
C GLY A 93 -0.92 -6.79 1.52
N VAL A 94 -1.06 -6.59 0.22
CA VAL A 94 -0.35 -5.56 -0.53
C VAL A 94 -1.31 -4.42 -0.88
N TYR A 95 -0.78 -3.23 -1.03
CA TYR A 95 -1.53 -2.11 -1.60
C TYR A 95 -0.86 -1.61 -2.89
N LYS A 96 -1.66 -0.99 -3.73
CA LYS A 96 -1.21 -0.26 -4.92
C LYS A 96 -1.59 1.21 -4.78
N VAL A 97 -0.76 2.09 -5.31
CA VAL A 97 -1.09 3.50 -5.43
C VAL A 97 -1.72 3.71 -6.80
N LEU A 98 -2.92 4.26 -6.81
CA LEU A 98 -3.67 4.65 -8.00
C LEU A 98 -3.57 6.16 -8.21
N ASP A 99 -4.08 6.65 -9.33
CA ASP A 99 -4.17 8.07 -9.61
C ASP A 99 -4.95 8.83 -8.52
N GLY A 100 -4.61 10.08 -8.30
CA GLY A 100 -5.25 10.91 -7.28
C GLY A 100 -4.87 10.56 -5.82
N ASN A 101 -3.71 9.91 -5.61
CA ASN A 101 -3.21 9.50 -4.30
C ASN A 101 -4.13 8.50 -3.58
N VAL A 102 -4.78 7.62 -4.34
CA VAL A 102 -5.65 6.56 -3.80
C VAL A 102 -4.85 5.29 -3.56
N LEU A 103 -4.94 4.73 -2.37
CA LEU A 103 -4.37 3.45 -2.00
C LEU A 103 -5.43 2.36 -2.17
N MET A 104 -5.20 1.40 -3.04
CA MET A 104 -6.02 0.22 -3.20
C MET A 104 -5.41 -0.93 -2.39
N LEU A 105 -6.03 -1.28 -1.29
CA LEU A 105 -5.65 -2.41 -0.46
C LEU A 105 -6.30 -3.67 -1.03
N VAL A 106 -5.53 -4.75 -1.17
CA VAL A 106 -6.04 -6.04 -1.65
C VAL A 106 -5.89 -7.07 -0.54
N ARG A 107 -7.01 -7.69 -0.16
CA ARG A 107 -7.04 -8.80 0.81
C ARG A 107 -6.79 -10.12 0.04
N PRO A 108 -5.66 -10.80 0.23
CA PRO A 108 -5.32 -11.98 -0.58
C PRO A 108 -6.28 -13.16 -0.39
N SER A 109 -6.90 -13.29 0.79
CA SER A 109 -7.79 -14.40 1.13
C SER A 109 -9.14 -14.36 0.41
N SER A 110 -9.65 -13.16 0.09
CA SER A 110 -10.97 -12.97 -0.54
C SER A 110 -10.91 -12.24 -1.88
N GLY A 111 -9.79 -11.60 -2.20
CA GLY A 111 -9.70 -10.69 -3.33
C GLY A 111 -10.41 -9.35 -3.11
N GLU A 112 -10.94 -9.12 -1.92
CA GLU A 112 -11.60 -7.86 -1.55
C GLU A 112 -10.66 -6.68 -1.70
N GLN A 113 -11.19 -5.58 -2.23
CA GLN A 113 -10.46 -4.33 -2.42
C GLN A 113 -11.09 -3.23 -1.57
N THR A 114 -10.26 -2.52 -0.83
CA THR A 114 -10.66 -1.36 -0.03
C THR A 114 -9.79 -0.17 -0.44
N PHE A 115 -10.41 1.01 -0.55
CA PHE A 115 -9.75 2.19 -1.09
C PHE A 115 -9.65 3.29 -0.04
N TYR A 116 -8.48 3.91 0.03
CA TYR A 116 -8.20 5.05 0.90
C TYR A 116 -7.47 6.13 0.13
N LYS A 117 -7.93 7.36 0.22
CA LYS A 117 -7.25 8.51 -0.37
C LYS A 117 -6.37 9.20 0.68
N VAL A 118 -5.14 9.49 0.31
CA VAL A 118 -4.22 10.26 1.15
C VAL A 118 -4.62 11.74 1.08
N LYS A 119 -5.07 12.29 2.20
CA LYS A 119 -5.47 13.70 2.33
C LYS A 119 -4.26 14.58 2.59
N ASP A 120 -3.42 14.16 3.50
CA ASP A 120 -2.21 14.82 3.93
C ASP A 120 -1.25 13.81 4.60
N ALA A 121 -0.10 14.28 5.09
CA ALA A 121 0.92 13.43 5.73
C ALA A 121 0.41 12.68 6.98
N ASN A 122 -0.71 13.11 7.56
CA ASN A 122 -1.23 12.62 8.83
C ASN A 122 -2.65 12.06 8.75
N SER A 123 -3.30 12.10 7.59
CA SER A 123 -4.67 11.62 7.44
C SER A 123 -4.94 10.94 6.11
N ILE A 124 -5.74 9.90 6.18
CA ILE A 124 -6.30 9.18 5.03
C ILE A 124 -7.79 9.05 5.21
N VAL A 125 -8.54 9.02 4.12
CA VAL A 125 -10.00 8.87 4.14
C VAL A 125 -10.41 7.65 3.31
N MET A 126 -11.34 6.85 3.80
CA MET A 126 -11.93 5.76 3.04
C MET A 126 -12.74 6.33 1.87
N THR A 127 -12.58 5.75 0.67
CA THR A 127 -13.22 6.22 -0.57
C THR A 127 -13.82 5.06 -1.34
N ASP A 128 -14.51 5.36 -2.43
CA ASP A 128 -14.83 4.39 -3.47
C ASP A 128 -13.62 4.08 -4.36
N SER A 129 -13.80 3.22 -5.36
CA SER A 129 -12.76 2.76 -6.29
C SER A 129 -12.19 3.86 -7.21
N VAL A 130 -12.89 4.97 -7.35
CA VAL A 130 -12.47 6.13 -8.17
C VAL A 130 -11.98 7.31 -7.32
N GLY A 131 -11.89 7.12 -5.98
CA GLY A 131 -11.35 8.11 -5.05
C GLY A 131 -12.35 9.18 -4.60
N ASN A 132 -13.66 8.95 -4.78
CA ASN A 132 -14.67 9.85 -4.22
C ASN A 132 -14.79 9.62 -2.71
N GLU A 133 -14.76 10.71 -1.98
CA GLU A 133 -14.91 10.71 -0.52
C GLU A 133 -16.41 10.62 -0.16
N PRO A 134 -16.75 10.00 0.99
CA PRO A 134 -18.11 10.05 1.50
C PRO A 134 -18.58 11.49 1.69
N GLU A 135 -19.85 11.76 1.42
CA GLU A 135 -20.45 13.08 1.54
C GLU A 135 -21.29 13.20 2.82
N GLY A 136 -21.63 14.46 3.16
CA GLY A 136 -22.51 14.78 4.27
C GLY A 136 -21.83 14.71 5.65
N GLU A 137 -22.65 14.65 6.70
CA GLU A 137 -22.17 14.67 8.08
C GLU A 137 -21.36 13.45 8.48
N THR A 138 -21.57 12.32 7.80
CA THR A 138 -20.87 11.07 8.06
C THR A 138 -19.45 11.06 7.51
N ALA A 139 -19.12 11.91 6.55
CA ALA A 139 -17.80 11.97 5.90
C ALA A 139 -16.63 12.04 6.89
N LYS A 140 -16.77 12.82 7.95
CA LYS A 140 -15.77 12.96 9.01
C LYS A 140 -15.45 11.67 9.77
N HIS A 141 -16.37 10.70 9.76
CA HIS A 141 -16.20 9.43 10.45
C HIS A 141 -15.41 8.40 9.64
N TYR A 142 -15.17 8.66 8.36
CA TYR A 142 -14.38 7.78 7.49
C TYR A 142 -12.91 8.19 7.37
N VAL A 143 -12.46 9.12 8.21
CA VAL A 143 -11.08 9.61 8.26
C VAL A 143 -10.29 8.85 9.32
N LEU A 144 -9.16 8.28 8.92
CA LEU A 144 -8.16 7.72 9.82
C LEU A 144 -7.01 8.72 9.99
N LYS A 145 -6.58 8.93 11.23
CA LYS A 145 -5.48 9.83 11.57
C LYS A 145 -4.23 9.07 11.94
N LYS A 146 -3.08 9.55 11.47
CA LYS A 146 -1.78 8.94 11.74
C LYS A 146 -1.47 9.04 13.23
N LYS A 147 -1.12 7.91 13.81
CA LYS A 147 -0.71 7.84 15.21
C LYS A 147 0.67 8.47 15.35
N SER A 148 0.79 9.54 16.14
CA SER A 148 2.07 10.13 16.43
C SER A 148 2.94 9.16 17.24
N LYS A 149 4.20 9.00 16.86
CA LYS A 149 5.17 8.26 17.68
C LYS A 149 5.44 9.10 18.93
N LYS A 150 5.01 8.62 20.09
CA LYS A 150 5.44 9.20 21.34
C LYS A 150 6.91 8.84 21.57
N TRP A 151 7.81 9.80 21.43
CA TRP A 151 9.22 9.63 21.77
C TRP A 151 9.39 9.87 23.26
N LEU A 152 9.94 8.88 23.96
CA LEU A 152 10.41 9.04 25.35
C LEU A 152 11.84 9.56 25.27
N MET A 153 12.04 10.84 25.51
CA MET A 153 13.37 11.40 25.72
C MET A 153 13.71 11.32 27.21
N ASN A 154 14.73 10.52 27.53
CA ASN A 154 15.29 10.47 28.88
C ASN A 154 16.50 11.42 28.94
N ILE A 155 16.28 12.60 29.50
CA ILE A 155 17.32 13.59 29.71
C ILE A 155 17.53 13.71 31.21
N ARG A 156 18.73 13.35 31.67
CA ARG A 156 19.19 13.45 33.09
C ARG A 156 18.23 12.73 34.07
N GLY A 157 17.76 11.53 33.73
CA GLY A 157 16.90 10.74 34.63
C GLY A 157 15.44 11.17 34.74
N HIS A 158 15.02 12.17 33.98
CA HIS A 158 13.61 12.54 33.84
C HIS A 158 13.05 12.14 32.50
N THR A 159 11.91 11.45 32.53
CA THR A 159 11.23 10.99 31.31
C THR A 159 10.19 12.03 30.89
N PHE A 160 10.37 12.61 29.70
CA PHE A 160 9.41 13.56 29.12
C PHE A 160 8.70 12.92 27.94
N PHE A 161 7.40 13.14 27.83
CA PHE A 161 6.60 12.80 26.65
C PHE A 161 6.61 13.98 25.68
N VAL A 162 7.17 13.77 24.51
CA VAL A 162 7.12 14.76 23.43
C VAL A 162 6.10 14.27 22.39
N HIS A 163 5.11 15.12 22.10
CA HIS A 163 4.18 14.94 21.01
C HIS A 163 4.80 15.62 19.78
N GLY A 164 5.04 14.85 18.74
CA GLY A 164 5.45 15.33 17.43
C GLY A 164 4.29 15.25 16.46
#